data_7184becbc3666fe7e9b1ddee8c83dca1
#
_entry.id   7184becbc3666fe7e9b1ddee8c83dca1
#
_cell.length_a   1.000
_cell.length_b   1.000
_cell.length_c   1.000
_cell.angle_alpha   90.00
_cell.angle_beta   90.00
_cell.angle_gamma   90.00
#
_symmetry.space_group_name_H-M   'P 1'
#
loop_
_entity.id
_entity.type
_entity.pdbx_description
1 polymer ?
#
loop_
_entity_poly.entity_id
_entity_poly.type
_entity_poly.pdbx_seq_one_letter_code
_entity_poly.pdbx_strand_id
1 'polypeptide(L)' 'MDNIIHFPDKGTLGEVPVAEVLKGSERLQMVTIMGYDQDGNEYFASSSGDIQECYWLLGRFRKFLEEIGDESDADSV' A
#
# COMPACT_ATOMS: atom_id res chain seq x y z
N MET A 1 7.08 -14.65 -6.79
CA MET A 1 6.45 -14.31 -6.44
C MET A 1 6.06 -13.30 -6.64
N ASP A 2 5.55 -12.94 -6.93
CA ASP A 2 5.14 -11.87 -7.19
C ASP A 2 4.67 -11.26 -6.44
N ASN A 3 4.48 -10.96 -6.24
CA ASN A 3 4.22 -10.38 -5.51
C ASN A 3 3.78 -9.49 -5.32
N ILE A 4 3.69 -9.11 -5.67
CA ILE A 4 3.62 -8.11 -5.12
C ILE A 4 2.68 -7.25 -5.37
N ILE A 5 2.45 -6.72 -6.33
CA ILE A 5 1.52 -5.78 -6.51
C ILE A 5 0.51 -6.28 -7.36
N HIS A 6 -0.68 -6.38 -6.89
CA HIS A 6 -1.78 -6.89 -7.64
C HIS A 6 -2.81 -5.85 -7.81
N PHE A 7 -2.43 -4.74 -8.39
CA PHE A 7 -3.39 -3.70 -8.69
C PHE A 7 -4.14 -4.10 -9.94
N PRO A 8 -5.37 -3.71 -10.04
CA PRO A 8 -6.17 -4.03 -11.21
C PRO A 8 -5.59 -3.49 -12.48
N ASP A 9 -4.99 -2.33 -12.40
CA ASP A 9 -4.40 -1.75 -13.57
C ASP A 9 -2.97 -1.47 -13.34
N LYS A 10 -2.17 -1.61 -14.37
CA LYS A 10 -0.88 -1.25 -14.29
C LYS A 10 -0.77 0.19 -14.16
N GLY A 11 -0.07 0.74 -13.37
CA GLY A 11 0.14 2.16 -13.23
C GLY A 11 -0.91 2.92 -12.47
N THR A 12 -1.94 2.27 -11.97
CA THR A 12 -2.92 2.94 -11.14
C THR A 12 -3.32 2.02 -10.03
N LEU A 13 -3.84 2.65 -8.97
CA LEU A 13 -4.41 1.90 -7.88
C LEU A 13 -5.89 1.75 -8.13
N GLY A 14 -6.38 0.56 -8.15
CA GLY A 14 -7.80 0.34 -8.26
C GLY A 14 -8.44 0.41 -6.91
N GLU A 15 -9.73 0.51 -6.89
CA GLU A 15 -10.48 0.53 -5.67
C GLU A 15 -11.07 -0.83 -5.41
N VAL A 16 -10.78 -1.38 -4.26
CA VAL A 16 -11.38 -2.64 -3.86
C VAL A 16 -11.79 -2.51 -2.42
N PRO A 17 -12.73 -3.32 -1.97
CA PRO A 17 -13.17 -3.25 -0.58
C PRO A 17 -12.03 -3.57 0.38
N VAL A 18 -12.10 -2.99 1.55
CA VAL A 18 -11.09 -3.23 2.58
C VAL A 18 -10.94 -4.71 2.86
N ALA A 19 -12.05 -5.43 2.90
CA ALA A 19 -12.00 -6.86 3.19
C ALA A 19 -11.16 -7.62 2.16
N GLU A 20 -11.21 -7.19 0.92
CA GLU A 20 -10.40 -7.85 -0.10
C GLU A 20 -8.93 -7.59 0.11
N VAL A 21 -8.59 -6.37 0.49
CA VAL A 21 -7.20 -6.04 0.74
C VAL A 21 -6.69 -6.85 1.92
N LEU A 22 -7.48 -6.96 2.98
CA LEU A 22 -7.06 -7.71 4.15
C LEU A 22 -6.92 -9.18 3.84
N LYS A 23 -7.82 -9.69 3.02
CA LYS A 23 -7.77 -11.09 2.68
C LYS A 23 -6.50 -11.39 1.90
N GLY A 24 -6.15 -10.53 0.98
CA GLY A 24 -4.92 -10.74 0.23
C GLY A 24 -3.69 -10.66 1.12
N SER A 25 -3.77 -9.86 2.17
CA SER A 25 -2.61 -9.67 3.02
C SER A 25 -2.35 -10.85 3.95
N GLU A 26 -3.30 -11.78 4.06
CA GLU A 26 -3.10 -12.95 4.91
C GLU A 26 -1.91 -13.78 4.47
N ARG A 27 -1.50 -13.65 3.23
CA ARG A 27 -0.40 -14.44 2.72
C ARG A 27 0.95 -13.77 2.90
N LEU A 28 0.95 -12.59 3.47
CA LEU A 28 2.19 -11.86 3.62
C LEU A 28 2.93 -12.30 4.86
N GLN A 29 4.24 -12.34 4.76
CA GLN A 29 5.07 -12.66 5.88
C GLN A 29 5.02 -11.54 6.91
N MET A 30 4.84 -10.33 6.45
CA MET A 30 4.83 -9.16 7.31
C MET A 30 3.96 -8.11 6.65
N VAL A 31 3.21 -7.36 7.42
CA VAL A 31 2.32 -6.37 6.84
C VAL A 31 2.23 -5.15 7.73
N THR A 32 2.13 -4.00 7.10
CA THR A 32 1.86 -2.74 7.78
C THR A 32 0.62 -2.15 7.12
N ILE A 33 -0.30 -1.69 7.92
CA ILE A 33 -1.56 -1.17 7.44
C ILE A 33 -1.69 0.28 7.85
N MET A 34 -2.19 1.10 6.96
CA MET A 34 -2.46 2.48 7.27
C MET A 34 -3.77 2.87 6.62
N GLY A 35 -4.50 3.74 7.25
CA GLY A 35 -5.76 4.17 6.69
C GLY A 35 -6.53 5.04 7.65
N TYR A 36 -7.82 5.17 7.38
CA TYR A 36 -8.71 5.93 8.24
C TYR A 36 -9.76 4.99 8.77
N ASP A 37 -10.11 5.16 10.04
CA ASP A 37 -11.20 4.37 10.58
C ASP A 37 -12.52 5.05 10.22
N GLN A 38 -13.61 4.52 10.72
CA GLN A 38 -14.91 5.01 10.33
C GLN A 38 -15.20 6.40 10.85
N ASP A 39 -14.48 6.82 11.86
CA ASP A 39 -14.65 8.17 12.40
C ASP A 39 -13.69 9.16 11.75
N GLY A 40 -12.92 8.71 10.79
CA GLY A 40 -11.99 9.60 10.11
C GLY A 40 -10.65 9.74 10.79
N ASN A 41 -10.39 8.95 11.81
CA ASN A 41 -9.10 9.01 12.49
C ASN A 41 -8.09 8.13 11.77
N GLU A 42 -6.83 8.54 11.82
CA GLU A 42 -5.78 7.75 11.22
C GLU A 42 -5.55 6.47 12.00
N TYR A 43 -5.30 5.41 11.28
CA TYR A 43 -5.08 4.11 11.88
C TYR A 43 -3.80 3.51 11.30
N PHE A 44 -2.92 3.07 12.18
CA PHE A 44 -1.69 2.44 11.74
C PHE A 44 -1.48 1.18 12.55
N ALA A 45 -1.08 0.12 11.87
CA ALA A 45 -0.80 -1.14 12.54
C ALA A 45 0.26 -1.90 11.76
N SER A 46 1.05 -2.68 12.47
CA SER A 46 2.10 -3.44 11.80
C SER A 46 2.29 -4.75 12.55
N SER A 47 2.55 -5.78 11.79
CA SER A 47 2.87 -7.07 12.38
C SER A 47 4.33 -7.15 12.81
N SER A 48 5.14 -6.19 12.43
CA SER A 48 6.54 -6.17 12.80
C SER A 48 6.81 -5.02 13.75
N GLY A 49 7.64 -5.26 14.75
CA GLY A 49 8.05 -4.18 15.60
C GLY A 49 9.36 -3.54 15.16
N ASP A 50 9.88 -3.96 14.04
CA ASP A 50 11.12 -3.43 13.55
C ASP A 50 10.87 -2.13 12.82
N ILE A 51 11.17 -1.03 13.47
CA ILE A 51 10.90 0.28 12.92
C ILE A 51 11.67 0.52 11.63
N GLN A 52 12.89 0.04 11.57
CA GLN A 52 13.68 0.25 10.36
C GLN A 52 13.09 -0.49 9.18
N GLU A 53 12.58 -1.68 9.41
CA GLU A 53 11.96 -2.42 8.34
C GLU A 53 10.71 -1.70 7.86
N CYS A 54 9.95 -1.15 8.78
CA CYS A 54 8.76 -0.41 8.40
C CYS A 54 9.12 0.83 7.59
N TYR A 55 10.17 1.52 8.00
CA TYR A 55 10.63 2.68 7.24
C TYR A 55 11.07 2.28 5.84
N TRP A 56 11.77 1.17 5.75
CA TRP A 56 12.25 0.70 4.45
C TRP A 56 11.08 0.41 3.52
N LEU A 57 10.10 -0.32 4.02
CA LEU A 57 8.95 -0.65 3.20
C LEU A 57 8.13 0.57 2.84
N LEU A 58 7.99 1.49 3.77
CA LEU A 58 7.27 2.71 3.50
C LEU A 58 7.95 3.51 2.39
N GLY A 59 9.26 3.57 2.42
CA GLY A 59 9.99 4.26 1.38
C GLY A 59 9.80 3.61 0.03
N ARG A 60 9.79 2.29 0.01
CA ARG A 60 9.56 1.58 -1.24
C ARG A 60 8.15 1.84 -1.77
N PHE A 61 7.17 1.83 -0.89
CA PHE A 61 5.81 2.07 -1.31
C PHE A 61 5.65 3.50 -1.81
N ARG A 62 6.29 4.44 -1.15
CA ARG A 62 6.23 5.82 -1.58
C ARG A 62 6.79 5.96 -2.98
N LYS A 63 7.91 5.31 -3.24
CA LYS A 63 8.51 5.38 -4.55
C LYS A 63 7.58 4.79 -5.60
N PHE A 64 6.93 3.69 -5.25
CA PHE A 64 5.98 3.07 -6.15
C PHE A 64 4.83 4.00 -6.47
N LEU A 65 4.32 4.71 -5.47
CA LEU A 65 3.24 5.65 -5.70
C LEU A 65 3.68 6.80 -6.58
N GLU A 66 4.91 7.23 -6.42
CA GLU A 66 5.43 8.30 -7.25
C GLU A 66 5.52 7.86 -8.71
N GLU A 67 5.91 6.63 -8.92
CA GLU A 67 6.00 6.13 -10.28
C GLU A 67 4.64 6.00 -10.94
N ILE A 68 3.66 5.56 -10.18
CA ILE A 68 2.32 5.49 -10.70
C ILE A 68 1.81 6.88 -11.02
N GLY A 69 2.05 7.81 -10.13
CA GLY A 69 1.60 9.17 -10.36
C GLY A 69 2.22 9.78 -11.57
N ASP A 70 3.50 9.53 -11.78
CA ASP A 70 4.17 10.04 -12.96
C ASP A 70 3.55 9.51 -14.22
N GLU A 71 3.24 8.24 -14.22
CA GLU A 71 2.67 7.64 -15.40
C GLU A 71 1.28 8.12 -15.67
N SER A 72 0.44 8.19 -14.64
CA SER A 72 -0.93 8.48 -14.89
C SER A 72 -1.20 9.94 -14.93
N ASP A 73 -0.30 10.77 -14.45
CA ASP A 73 -0.59 12.14 -14.33
C ASP A 73 0.52 12.97 -14.71
N ALA A 74 1.32 12.48 -15.53
CA ALA A 74 2.52 13.13 -15.87
C ALA A 74 2.30 14.50 -16.34
N ASP A 75 1.21 14.72 -16.92
CA ASP A 75 0.99 15.96 -17.46
C ASP A 75 0.40 16.88 -16.55
N SER A 76 -0.18 16.46 -15.56
CA SER A 76 -0.89 17.37 -14.78
C SER A 76 -0.02 18.02 -13.78
N VAL A 77 1.17 17.61 -13.71
CA VAL A 77 1.96 18.21 -12.75
C VAL A 77 2.53 19.41 -13.14
#